data_32069e6bea2ee628f7a8a06a96e28f85
#
_entry.id   32069e6bea2ee628f7a8a06a96e28f85
#
_cell.length_a   1.000
_cell.length_b   1.000
_cell.length_c   1.000
_cell.angle_alpha   90.00
_cell.angle_beta   90.00
_cell.angle_gamma   90.00
#
_symmetry.space_group_name_H-M   'P 1'
#
loop_
_entity.id
_entity.type
_entity.pdbx_description
1 polymer ?
#
loop_
_entity_poly.entity_id
_entity_poly.type
_entity_poly.pdbx_seq_one_letter_code
_entity_poly.pdbx_strand_id
1 'polypeptide(L)'
;GKLVDTYETTTGIRHIAFDNDRGFLLNGEVVKLKGVNMHQDHAGVGSGIPDGLQEWRLLQLKKFGCNAYRSSHNPMTPEMLDACDRLGILVIEENRLTGINKEHVDLLERMIRRDRNHPCIILWSAGNEEWGIEWKDFGRRIAESMREYCHRFDPTRLMTVASSSGPTIIEPADVAGYNYILQNPVEQHRADYPERCALGSEETTGCGTRGVYFEEPVGR
;
A
#
# COMPACT_ATOMS: atom_id res chain seq x y z
N GLY A 1 6.08 -27.78 35.17
CA GLY A 1 7.04 -28.03 34.11
C GLY A 1 8.19 -27.03 34.20
N LYS A 2 9.33 -27.34 33.61
CA LYS A 2 10.45 -26.42 33.47
C LYS A 2 10.27 -25.64 32.16
N LEU A 3 10.37 -24.30 32.20
CA LEU A 3 10.41 -23.47 30.99
C LEU A 3 11.67 -23.85 30.19
N VAL A 4 11.50 -24.18 28.91
CA VAL A 4 12.59 -24.63 28.03
C VAL A 4 12.89 -23.68 26.91
N ASP A 5 11.91 -22.80 26.54
CA ASP A 5 12.05 -21.79 25.50
C ASP A 5 10.98 -20.71 25.66
N THR A 6 11.23 -19.51 25.10
CA THR A 6 10.29 -18.40 25.02
C THR A 6 10.34 -17.78 23.63
N TYR A 7 9.19 -17.36 23.13
CA TYR A 7 9.07 -16.55 21.91
C TYR A 7 8.24 -15.31 22.23
N GLU A 8 8.75 -14.16 21.86
CA GLU A 8 8.07 -12.88 22.04
C GLU A 8 7.72 -12.26 20.68
N THR A 9 6.53 -11.72 20.54
CA THR A 9 6.10 -10.96 19.38
C THR A 9 5.38 -9.71 19.81
N THR A 10 5.64 -8.62 19.12
CA THR A 10 4.92 -7.36 19.31
C THR A 10 3.67 -7.36 18.44
N THR A 11 2.56 -6.91 19.01
CA THR A 11 1.32 -6.68 18.28
C THR A 11 0.61 -5.46 18.83
N GLY A 12 -0.39 -4.95 18.12
CA GLY A 12 -1.18 -3.80 18.56
C GLY A 12 -2.67 -4.02 18.31
N ILE A 13 -3.48 -3.43 19.18
CA ILE A 13 -4.95 -3.46 19.07
C ILE A 13 -5.40 -2.10 18.58
N ARG A 14 -6.12 -2.07 17.46
CA ARG A 14 -6.76 -0.89 16.90
C ARG A 14 -8.01 -1.29 16.13
N HIS A 15 -8.86 -0.32 15.88
CA HIS A 15 -9.97 -0.44 14.94
C HIS A 15 -9.69 0.44 13.72
N ILE A 16 -9.82 -0.13 12.54
CA ILE A 16 -9.71 0.58 11.26
C ILE A 16 -11.00 0.43 10.48
N ALA A 17 -11.41 1.49 9.81
CA ALA A 17 -12.55 1.49 8.91
C ALA A 17 -12.32 2.44 7.72
N PHE A 18 -12.92 2.10 6.61
CA PHE A 18 -13.04 2.99 5.46
C PHE A 18 -14.53 3.30 5.28
N ASP A 19 -14.83 4.57 5.26
CA ASP A 19 -16.18 5.11 5.16
C ASP A 19 -16.27 5.97 3.91
N ASN A 20 -17.32 5.78 3.14
CA ASN A 20 -17.48 6.42 1.85
C ASN A 20 -17.56 7.96 1.92
N ASP A 21 -18.16 8.48 2.99
CA ASP A 21 -18.34 9.92 3.19
C ASP A 21 -17.24 10.54 4.08
N ARG A 22 -16.76 9.79 5.05
CA ARG A 22 -15.82 10.26 6.08
C ARG A 22 -14.37 9.94 5.75
N GLY A 23 -14.12 8.97 4.86
CA GLY A 23 -12.79 8.50 4.51
C GLY A 23 -12.24 7.45 5.48
N PHE A 24 -10.94 7.48 5.73
CA PHE A 24 -10.29 6.54 6.64
C PHE A 24 -10.49 6.92 8.11
N LEU A 25 -10.84 5.92 8.92
CA LEU A 25 -11.01 6.07 10.37
C LEU A 25 -10.05 5.14 11.12
N LEU A 26 -9.39 5.70 12.12
CA LEU A 26 -8.57 4.97 13.09
C LEU A 26 -9.17 5.14 14.49
N ASN A 27 -9.55 4.06 15.12
CA ASN A 27 -10.20 4.06 16.44
C ASN A 27 -11.44 4.97 16.52
N GLY A 28 -12.19 5.05 15.43
CA GLY A 28 -13.40 5.88 15.31
C GLY A 28 -13.18 7.33 14.90
N GLU A 29 -11.94 7.80 14.92
CA GLU A 29 -11.58 9.17 14.52
C GLU A 29 -11.18 9.22 13.04
N VAL A 30 -11.60 10.27 12.34
CA VAL A 30 -11.23 10.51 10.94
C VAL A 30 -9.76 10.91 10.87
N VAL A 31 -8.99 10.18 10.09
CA VAL A 31 -7.56 10.44 9.87
C VAL A 31 -7.30 10.69 8.39
N LYS A 32 -6.85 11.88 8.04
CA LYS A 32 -6.38 12.17 6.68
C LYS A 32 -5.04 11.46 6.46
N LEU A 33 -5.02 10.54 5.52
CA LEU A 33 -3.78 9.89 5.09
C LEU A 33 -2.92 10.89 4.32
N LYS A 34 -1.71 11.13 4.81
CA LYS A 34 -0.68 11.98 4.20
C LYS A 34 0.53 11.10 3.99
N GLY A 35 0.57 10.42 2.85
CA GLY A 35 1.53 9.36 2.59
C GLY A 35 2.44 9.64 1.41
N VAL A 36 3.41 8.77 1.28
CA VAL A 36 4.29 8.69 0.12
C VAL A 36 4.47 7.23 -0.30
N ASN A 37 4.78 7.04 -1.57
CA ASN A 37 5.35 5.80 -2.07
C ASN A 37 6.86 5.88 -1.96
N MET A 38 7.50 4.81 -1.55
CA MET A 38 8.94 4.79 -1.42
C MET A 38 9.47 3.41 -1.82
N HIS A 39 10.28 3.41 -2.88
CA HIS A 39 10.92 2.19 -3.34
C HIS A 39 11.97 1.67 -2.36
N GLN A 40 12.25 0.37 -2.44
CA GLN A 40 13.23 -0.32 -1.60
C GLN A 40 14.64 -0.16 -2.16
N ASP A 41 15.03 1.09 -2.41
CA ASP A 41 16.37 1.48 -2.80
C ASP A 41 16.77 2.80 -2.18
N HIS A 42 18.07 3.04 -2.07
CA HIS A 42 18.62 4.30 -1.59
C HIS A 42 19.95 4.58 -2.26
N ALA A 43 20.17 5.86 -2.57
CA ALA A 43 21.44 6.32 -3.15
C ALA A 43 22.64 5.87 -2.30
N GLY A 44 23.62 5.26 -2.95
CA GLY A 44 24.86 4.80 -2.34
C GLY A 44 24.83 3.37 -1.78
N VAL A 45 23.65 2.78 -1.54
CA VAL A 45 23.53 1.41 -1.00
C VAL A 45 22.63 0.50 -1.86
N GLY A 46 21.94 1.06 -2.87
CA GLY A 46 20.99 0.30 -3.68
C GLY A 46 19.87 -0.27 -2.82
N SER A 47 19.46 -1.51 -3.07
CA SER A 47 18.42 -2.23 -2.32
C SER A 47 18.90 -2.84 -1.00
N GLY A 48 20.21 -2.84 -0.74
CA GLY A 48 20.80 -3.32 0.53
C GLY A 48 20.74 -2.26 1.64
N ILE A 49 19.54 -1.77 1.95
CA ILE A 49 19.33 -0.68 2.91
C ILE A 49 19.45 -1.21 4.33
N PRO A 50 20.42 -0.74 5.15
CA PRO A 50 20.51 -1.10 6.56
C PRO A 50 19.29 -0.62 7.36
N ASP A 51 18.90 -1.35 8.40
CA ASP A 51 17.71 -1.06 9.22
C ASP A 51 17.70 0.35 9.79
N GLY A 52 18.84 0.82 10.29
CA GLY A 52 18.96 2.19 10.79
C GLY A 52 18.71 3.27 9.72
N LEU A 53 19.04 2.97 8.44
CA LEU A 53 18.75 3.87 7.34
C LEU A 53 17.26 3.82 6.96
N GLN A 54 16.62 2.67 7.05
CA GLN A 54 15.17 2.54 6.86
C GLN A 54 14.42 3.38 7.90
N GLU A 55 14.75 3.23 9.17
CA GLU A 55 14.15 4.02 10.26
C GLU A 55 14.42 5.53 10.08
N TRP A 56 15.65 5.91 9.70
CA TRP A 56 15.97 7.31 9.41
C TRP A 56 15.10 7.88 8.29
N ARG A 57 14.84 7.13 7.20
CA ARG A 57 13.93 7.55 6.12
C ARG A 57 12.53 7.83 6.65
N LEU A 58 11.97 6.95 7.47
CA LEU A 58 10.67 7.15 8.11
C LEU A 58 10.63 8.38 9.03
N LEU A 59 11.70 8.62 9.78
CA LEU A 59 11.83 9.81 10.62
C LEU A 59 11.86 11.11 9.79
N GLN A 60 12.49 11.09 8.60
CA GLN A 60 12.42 12.24 7.71
C GLN A 60 10.98 12.45 7.21
N LEU A 61 10.28 11.41 6.79
CA LEU A 61 8.88 11.50 6.36
C LEU A 61 7.99 12.11 7.46
N LYS A 62 8.16 11.67 8.70
CA LYS A 62 7.44 12.26 9.84
C LYS A 62 7.72 13.75 10.01
N LYS A 63 8.96 14.20 9.85
CA LYS A 63 9.33 15.63 9.90
C LYS A 63 8.61 16.45 8.84
N PHE A 64 8.30 15.85 7.67
CA PHE A 64 7.50 16.47 6.63
C PHE A 64 5.99 16.38 6.87
N GLY A 65 5.56 15.76 7.98
CA GLY A 65 4.15 15.63 8.34
C GLY A 65 3.46 14.42 7.71
N CYS A 66 4.21 13.46 7.16
CA CYS A 66 3.66 12.20 6.68
C CYS A 66 3.23 11.31 7.85
N ASN A 67 2.10 10.64 7.68
CA ASN A 67 1.57 9.64 8.61
C ASN A 67 1.28 8.31 7.96
N ALA A 68 1.53 8.19 6.66
CA ALA A 68 1.27 6.99 5.89
C ALA A 68 2.41 6.69 4.90
N TYR A 69 2.50 5.42 4.53
CA TYR A 69 3.51 4.89 3.63
C TYR A 69 2.89 3.77 2.79
N ARG A 70 3.16 3.73 1.50
CA ARG A 70 2.86 2.59 0.64
C ARG A 70 4.14 1.92 0.21
N SER A 71 4.23 0.61 0.40
CA SER A 71 5.38 -0.17 -0.03
C SER A 71 5.35 -0.34 -1.55
N SER A 72 6.12 0.44 -2.26
CA SER A 72 6.18 0.34 -3.72
C SER A 72 7.45 -0.38 -4.18
N HIS A 73 7.38 -1.43 -5.00
CA HIS A 73 6.17 -2.19 -5.31
C HIS A 73 6.39 -3.65 -4.91
N ASN A 74 6.59 -3.89 -3.64
CA ASN A 74 6.84 -5.21 -3.06
C ASN A 74 6.79 -5.14 -1.53
N PRO A 75 6.64 -6.27 -0.85
CA PRO A 75 6.58 -6.32 0.60
C PRO A 75 7.82 -5.71 1.26
N MET A 76 7.60 -4.96 2.32
CA MET A 76 8.70 -4.39 3.13
C MET A 76 9.44 -5.46 3.92
N THR A 77 10.61 -5.10 4.44
CA THR A 77 11.29 -5.92 5.44
C THR A 77 10.54 -5.85 6.77
N PRO A 78 10.59 -6.91 7.59
CA PRO A 78 9.98 -6.88 8.92
C PRO A 78 10.48 -5.72 9.78
N GLU A 79 11.76 -5.40 9.72
CA GLU A 79 12.40 -4.30 10.48
C GLU A 79 11.81 -2.94 10.10
N MET A 80 11.45 -2.75 8.83
CA MET A 80 10.78 -1.53 8.37
C MET A 80 9.35 -1.44 8.94
N LEU A 81 8.62 -2.56 8.97
CA LEU A 81 7.29 -2.63 9.59
C LEU A 81 7.34 -2.40 11.10
N ASP A 82 8.33 -2.99 11.79
CA ASP A 82 8.59 -2.72 13.21
C ASP A 82 8.84 -1.23 13.47
N ALA A 83 9.59 -0.58 12.60
CA ALA A 83 9.82 0.86 12.70
C ALA A 83 8.53 1.66 12.44
N CYS A 84 7.70 1.26 11.48
CA CYS A 84 6.40 1.88 11.23
C CYS A 84 5.47 1.74 12.45
N ASP A 85 5.44 0.56 13.09
CA ASP A 85 4.67 0.34 14.32
C ASP A 85 5.11 1.28 15.44
N ARG A 86 6.42 1.36 15.70
CA ARG A 86 6.97 2.22 16.77
C ARG A 86 6.77 3.71 16.49
N LEU A 87 6.89 4.10 15.23
CA LEU A 87 6.81 5.51 14.82
C LEU A 87 5.38 5.97 14.55
N GLY A 88 4.40 5.07 14.52
CA GLY A 88 3.01 5.39 14.21
C GLY A 88 2.82 5.85 12.76
N ILE A 89 3.43 5.14 11.81
CA ILE A 89 3.24 5.35 10.37
C ILE A 89 2.32 4.25 9.85
N LEU A 90 1.20 4.62 9.28
CA LEU A 90 0.24 3.70 8.67
C LEU A 90 0.78 3.16 7.34
N VAL A 91 0.48 1.91 7.04
CA VAL A 91 1.07 1.21 5.90
C VAL A 91 0.00 0.62 4.99
N ILE A 92 0.15 0.84 3.68
CA ILE A 92 -0.43 0.01 2.64
C ILE A 92 0.66 -0.95 2.19
N GLU A 93 0.53 -2.21 2.57
CA GLU A 93 1.51 -3.24 2.24
C GLU A 93 1.18 -3.90 0.92
N GLU A 94 2.12 -3.86 -0.02
CA GLU A 94 1.86 -4.24 -1.41
C GLU A 94 2.53 -5.55 -1.82
N ASN A 95 1.74 -6.42 -2.44
CA ASN A 95 2.22 -7.57 -3.17
C ASN A 95 2.71 -7.13 -4.56
N ARG A 96 3.86 -7.65 -4.99
CA ARG A 96 4.50 -7.21 -6.24
C ARG A 96 3.69 -7.59 -7.49
N LEU A 97 3.07 -8.75 -7.50
CA LEU A 97 2.52 -9.33 -8.72
C LEU A 97 1.00 -9.55 -8.60
N THR A 98 0.27 -9.01 -9.55
CA THR A 98 -1.17 -9.27 -9.71
C THR A 98 -1.38 -10.55 -10.49
N GLY A 99 -1.87 -11.61 -9.84
CA GLY A 99 -2.10 -12.89 -10.49
C GLY A 99 -2.60 -13.96 -9.52
N ILE A 100 -3.12 -15.03 -10.09
CA ILE A 100 -3.75 -16.14 -9.35
C ILE A 100 -3.13 -17.51 -9.66
N ASN A 101 -1.99 -17.53 -10.36
CA ASN A 101 -1.24 -18.78 -10.44
C ASN A 101 -0.64 -19.13 -9.08
N LYS A 102 -0.14 -20.35 -8.94
CA LYS A 102 0.34 -20.87 -7.68
C LYS A 102 1.40 -19.98 -7.04
N GLU A 103 2.34 -19.48 -7.84
CA GLU A 103 3.45 -18.64 -7.37
C GLU A 103 2.95 -17.30 -6.85
N HIS A 104 2.02 -16.65 -7.55
CA HIS A 104 1.45 -15.37 -7.15
C HIS A 104 0.63 -15.49 -5.85
N VAL A 105 -0.20 -16.53 -5.75
CA VAL A 105 -0.99 -16.78 -4.53
C VAL A 105 -0.08 -17.10 -3.34
N ASP A 106 0.97 -17.89 -3.55
CA ASP A 106 1.95 -18.23 -2.51
C ASP A 106 2.70 -16.99 -2.01
N LEU A 107 3.09 -16.07 -2.90
CA LEU A 107 3.71 -14.80 -2.51
C LEU A 107 2.77 -13.93 -1.69
N LEU A 108 1.52 -13.78 -2.12
CA LEU A 108 0.49 -13.02 -1.41
C LEU A 108 0.23 -13.62 -0.01
N GLU A 109 0.08 -14.95 0.06
CA GLU A 109 -0.14 -15.64 1.33
C GLU A 109 1.03 -15.44 2.29
N ARG A 110 2.28 -15.60 1.81
CA ARG A 110 3.49 -15.41 2.64
C ARG A 110 3.60 -13.99 3.16
N MET A 111 3.35 -12.99 2.33
CA MET A 111 3.31 -11.60 2.75
C MET A 111 2.32 -11.41 3.90
N ILE A 112 1.06 -11.79 3.68
CA ILE A 112 0.00 -11.58 4.66
C ILE A 112 0.29 -12.35 5.97
N ARG A 113 0.70 -13.62 5.88
CA ARG A 113 0.99 -14.44 7.07
C ARG A 113 2.18 -13.93 7.87
N ARG A 114 3.20 -13.40 7.19
CA ARG A 114 4.37 -12.81 7.86
C ARG A 114 3.97 -11.54 8.61
N ASP A 115 3.17 -10.66 7.96
CA ASP A 115 3.06 -9.27 8.35
C ASP A 115 1.75 -8.89 9.05
N ARG A 116 0.74 -9.78 9.06
CA ARG A 116 -0.59 -9.47 9.62
C ARG A 116 -0.63 -9.09 11.10
N ASN A 117 0.44 -9.36 11.85
CA ASN A 117 0.53 -8.95 13.25
C ASN A 117 0.98 -7.49 13.44
N HIS A 118 1.46 -6.82 12.37
CA HIS A 118 1.84 -5.41 12.42
C HIS A 118 0.60 -4.52 12.44
N PRO A 119 0.36 -3.75 13.53
CA PRO A 119 -0.79 -2.85 13.62
C PRO A 119 -0.73 -1.67 12.65
N CYS A 120 0.44 -1.30 12.16
CA CYS A 120 0.62 -0.23 11.18
C CYS A 120 -0.06 -0.52 9.83
N ILE A 121 -0.16 -1.79 9.44
CA ILE A 121 -0.78 -2.18 8.16
C ILE A 121 -2.29 -1.95 8.22
N ILE A 122 -2.80 -1.12 7.31
CA ILE A 122 -4.21 -0.75 7.22
C ILE A 122 -4.92 -1.31 5.98
N LEU A 123 -4.16 -1.64 4.94
CA LEU A 123 -4.66 -2.25 3.70
C LEU A 123 -3.64 -3.23 3.14
N TRP A 124 -4.14 -4.28 2.52
CA TRP A 124 -3.36 -5.14 1.63
C TRP A 124 -3.52 -4.65 0.19
N SER A 125 -2.43 -4.37 -0.50
CA SER A 125 -2.46 -4.04 -1.93
C SER A 125 -2.12 -5.28 -2.77
N ALA A 126 -3.03 -5.64 -3.67
CA ALA A 126 -2.90 -6.83 -4.51
C ALA A 126 -1.93 -6.65 -5.69
N GLY A 127 -1.49 -5.42 -5.95
CA GLY A 127 -0.52 -5.12 -7.01
C GLY A 127 -0.63 -3.70 -7.55
N ASN A 128 0.23 -3.40 -8.52
CA ASN A 128 0.39 -2.08 -9.09
C ASN A 128 0.47 -2.11 -10.61
N GLU A 129 -0.37 -1.32 -11.28
CA GLU A 129 -0.29 -0.93 -12.69
C GLU A 129 -0.02 -2.08 -13.68
N GLU A 130 -0.83 -3.10 -13.64
CA GLU A 130 -0.75 -4.19 -14.61
C GLU A 130 -1.49 -3.80 -15.90
N TRP A 131 -0.93 -2.91 -16.68
CA TRP A 131 -1.54 -2.31 -17.87
C TRP A 131 -2.13 -3.30 -18.84
N GLY A 132 -1.54 -4.50 -18.94
CA GLY A 132 -2.05 -5.57 -19.78
C GLY A 132 -3.44 -6.07 -19.40
N ILE A 133 -3.89 -5.84 -18.19
CA ILE A 133 -5.12 -6.38 -17.62
C ILE A 133 -6.07 -5.35 -17.00
N GLU A 134 -5.63 -4.11 -16.76
CA GLU A 134 -6.43 -3.09 -16.06
C GLU A 134 -7.81 -2.82 -16.69
N TRP A 135 -7.92 -2.91 -18.00
CA TRP A 135 -9.13 -2.66 -18.78
C TRP A 135 -9.93 -3.92 -19.14
N LYS A 136 -9.50 -5.09 -18.67
CA LYS A 136 -10.03 -6.36 -19.16
C LYS A 136 -10.83 -7.08 -18.09
N ASP A 137 -11.92 -7.72 -18.50
CA ASP A 137 -12.75 -8.52 -17.60
C ASP A 137 -11.95 -9.64 -16.89
N PHE A 138 -10.98 -10.24 -17.55
CA PHE A 138 -10.15 -11.23 -16.85
C PHE A 138 -9.25 -10.59 -15.78
N GLY A 139 -8.83 -9.32 -15.92
CA GLY A 139 -8.13 -8.58 -14.88
C GLY A 139 -9.03 -8.33 -13.67
N ARG A 140 -10.29 -7.96 -13.90
CA ARG A 140 -11.31 -7.85 -12.86
C ARG A 140 -11.46 -9.17 -12.08
N ARG A 141 -11.59 -10.28 -12.79
CA ARG A 141 -11.72 -11.61 -12.16
C ARG A 141 -10.47 -12.05 -11.39
N ILE A 142 -9.28 -11.66 -11.87
CA ILE A 142 -8.03 -11.89 -11.12
C ILE A 142 -8.07 -11.09 -9.81
N ALA A 143 -8.39 -9.80 -9.87
CA ALA A 143 -8.47 -8.95 -8.68
C ALA A 143 -9.53 -9.42 -7.67
N GLU A 144 -10.69 -9.89 -8.17
CA GLU A 144 -11.75 -10.50 -7.35
C GLU A 144 -11.25 -11.73 -6.60
N SER A 145 -10.55 -12.63 -7.30
CA SER A 145 -9.95 -13.82 -6.67
C SER A 145 -8.86 -13.44 -5.65
N MET A 146 -8.03 -12.44 -5.95
CA MET A 146 -7.01 -11.96 -5.01
C MET A 146 -7.64 -11.35 -3.76
N ARG A 147 -8.75 -10.62 -3.90
CA ARG A 147 -9.54 -10.11 -2.77
C ARG A 147 -10.03 -11.26 -1.87
N GLU A 148 -10.57 -12.32 -2.47
CA GLU A 148 -11.01 -13.50 -1.71
C GLU A 148 -9.84 -14.16 -0.96
N TYR A 149 -8.66 -14.25 -1.58
CA TYR A 149 -7.45 -14.74 -0.92
C TYR A 149 -7.02 -13.82 0.23
N CYS A 150 -6.99 -12.50 0.04
CA CYS A 150 -6.68 -11.56 1.11
C CYS A 150 -7.60 -11.77 2.32
N HIS A 151 -8.90 -11.81 2.11
CA HIS A 151 -9.88 -12.01 3.18
C HIS A 151 -9.78 -13.41 3.84
N ARG A 152 -9.36 -14.43 3.09
CA ARG A 152 -9.11 -15.76 3.65
C ARG A 152 -7.89 -15.79 4.55
N PHE A 153 -6.82 -15.10 4.18
CA PHE A 153 -5.56 -15.08 4.94
C PHE A 153 -5.58 -14.07 6.09
N ASP A 154 -6.32 -12.97 5.91
CA ASP A 154 -6.56 -11.96 6.94
C ASP A 154 -7.95 -11.32 6.77
N PRO A 155 -8.96 -11.77 7.52
CA PRO A 155 -10.31 -11.19 7.44
C PRO A 155 -10.44 -9.84 8.16
N THR A 156 -9.36 -9.31 8.75
CA THR A 156 -9.39 -8.09 9.56
C THR A 156 -9.05 -6.82 8.78
N ARG A 157 -8.53 -6.97 7.55
CA ARG A 157 -8.14 -5.86 6.68
C ARG A 157 -8.78 -5.98 5.31
N LEU A 158 -9.03 -4.82 4.72
CA LEU A 158 -9.54 -4.67 3.37
C LEU A 158 -8.41 -4.78 2.35
N MET A 159 -8.79 -5.04 1.09
CA MET A 159 -7.89 -5.13 -0.05
C MET A 159 -8.07 -3.93 -0.98
N THR A 160 -6.95 -3.44 -1.51
CA THR A 160 -6.88 -2.49 -2.62
C THR A 160 -6.05 -3.07 -3.78
N VAL A 161 -6.15 -2.47 -4.93
CA VAL A 161 -5.25 -2.64 -6.06
C VAL A 161 -5.07 -1.29 -6.72
N ALA A 162 -3.85 -0.96 -7.11
CA ALA A 162 -3.54 0.33 -7.71
C ALA A 162 -3.60 0.26 -9.23
N SER A 163 -4.44 1.10 -9.84
CA SER A 163 -4.59 1.19 -11.30
C SER A 163 -4.21 2.57 -11.81
N SER A 164 -3.45 2.61 -12.90
CA SER A 164 -3.02 3.86 -13.53
C SER A 164 -4.11 4.50 -14.40
N SER A 165 -4.95 3.70 -15.04
CA SER A 165 -5.96 4.23 -15.96
C SER A 165 -7.16 3.30 -16.19
N GLY A 166 -7.07 2.05 -15.75
CA GLY A 166 -8.08 1.01 -15.99
C GLY A 166 -9.07 0.89 -14.84
N PRO A 167 -10.33 1.31 -14.99
CA PRO A 167 -11.31 1.20 -13.92
C PRO A 167 -11.71 -0.24 -13.62
N THR A 168 -11.57 -1.16 -14.58
CA THR A 168 -12.11 -2.51 -14.48
C THR A 168 -11.42 -3.34 -13.40
N ILE A 169 -10.09 -3.23 -13.26
CA ILE A 169 -9.36 -4.01 -12.25
C ILE A 169 -9.66 -3.58 -10.82
N ILE A 170 -10.03 -2.33 -10.60
CA ILE A 170 -10.36 -1.81 -9.26
C ILE A 170 -11.81 -2.04 -8.85
N GLU A 171 -12.68 -2.48 -9.77
CA GLU A 171 -14.09 -2.75 -9.47
C GLU A 171 -14.31 -3.72 -8.31
N PRO A 172 -13.59 -4.85 -8.20
CA PRO A 172 -13.80 -5.80 -7.10
C PRO A 172 -13.06 -5.41 -5.82
N ALA A 173 -12.18 -4.41 -5.82
CA ALA A 173 -11.45 -4.01 -4.63
C ALA A 173 -12.38 -3.45 -3.54
N ASP A 174 -12.05 -3.71 -2.27
CA ASP A 174 -12.80 -3.13 -1.14
C ASP A 174 -12.60 -1.61 -1.08
N VAL A 175 -11.38 -1.16 -1.41
CA VAL A 175 -11.01 0.25 -1.54
C VAL A 175 -10.35 0.44 -2.89
N ALA A 176 -10.93 1.24 -3.76
CA ALA A 176 -10.38 1.51 -5.09
C ALA A 176 -9.10 2.33 -4.99
N GLY A 177 -8.00 1.83 -5.57
CA GLY A 177 -6.71 2.50 -5.60
C GLY A 177 -6.48 3.22 -6.93
N TYR A 178 -6.32 4.54 -6.90
CA TYR A 178 -6.05 5.34 -8.09
C TYR A 178 -4.60 5.80 -8.12
N ASN A 179 -3.92 5.48 -9.22
CA ASN A 179 -2.66 6.11 -9.58
C ASN A 179 -2.94 7.24 -10.57
N TYR A 180 -2.31 8.40 -10.37
CA TYR A 180 -2.44 9.57 -11.24
C TYR A 180 -3.89 10.06 -11.44
N ILE A 181 -4.44 10.61 -10.39
CA ILE A 181 -5.85 11.06 -10.33
C ILE A 181 -6.27 11.87 -11.56
N LEU A 182 -5.38 12.71 -12.09
CA LEU A 182 -5.68 13.50 -13.29
C LEU A 182 -5.92 12.68 -14.57
N GLN A 183 -5.49 11.42 -14.59
CA GLN A 183 -5.66 10.51 -15.72
C GLN A 183 -6.86 9.56 -15.53
N ASN A 184 -7.43 9.53 -14.33
CA ASN A 184 -8.54 8.67 -13.98
C ASN A 184 -9.85 9.45 -13.91
N PRO A 185 -10.96 8.88 -14.41
CA PRO A 185 -12.27 9.51 -14.31
C PRO A 185 -12.88 9.31 -12.90
N VAL A 186 -12.19 9.79 -11.86
CA VAL A 186 -12.53 9.53 -10.45
C VAL A 186 -13.93 9.97 -10.10
N GLU A 187 -14.36 11.13 -10.60
CA GLU A 187 -15.72 11.67 -10.36
C GLU A 187 -16.79 10.80 -11.00
N GLN A 188 -16.57 10.38 -12.26
CA GLN A 188 -17.48 9.47 -12.93
C GLN A 188 -17.54 8.12 -12.20
N HIS A 189 -16.39 7.58 -11.82
CA HIS A 189 -16.31 6.32 -11.10
C HIS A 189 -17.00 6.38 -9.74
N ARG A 190 -16.90 7.52 -9.03
CA ARG A 190 -17.65 7.75 -7.79
C ARG A 190 -19.17 7.82 -8.04
N ALA A 191 -19.60 8.41 -9.14
CA ALA A 191 -21.01 8.47 -9.51
C ALA A 191 -21.56 7.08 -9.87
N ASP A 192 -20.76 6.25 -10.57
CA ASP A 192 -21.16 4.91 -10.98
C ASP A 192 -21.15 3.92 -9.79
N TYR A 193 -20.28 4.16 -8.80
CA TYR A 193 -20.10 3.30 -7.62
C TYR A 193 -20.12 4.12 -6.32
N PRO A 194 -21.29 4.71 -5.96
CA PRO A 194 -21.38 5.66 -4.85
C PRO A 194 -21.05 5.06 -3.48
N GLU A 195 -21.20 3.74 -3.32
CA GLU A 195 -20.91 3.02 -2.07
C GLU A 195 -19.44 2.60 -1.94
N ARG A 196 -18.61 2.87 -2.95
CA ARG A 196 -17.23 2.41 -2.96
C ARG A 196 -16.30 3.42 -2.33
N CYS A 197 -15.52 2.97 -1.34
CA CYS A 197 -14.39 3.73 -0.83
C CYS A 197 -13.25 3.78 -1.85
N ALA A 198 -12.54 4.87 -1.87
CA ALA A 198 -11.39 5.07 -2.76
C ALA A 198 -10.26 5.81 -2.06
N LEU A 199 -9.05 5.63 -2.58
CA LEU A 199 -7.86 6.37 -2.16
C LEU A 199 -6.95 6.67 -3.36
N GLY A 200 -6.18 7.74 -3.29
CA GLY A 200 -5.03 7.95 -4.17
C GLY A 200 -3.87 7.10 -3.69
N SER A 201 -3.52 6.06 -4.46
CA SER A 201 -2.37 5.20 -4.17
C SER A 201 -1.06 5.81 -4.70
N GLU A 202 -1.13 6.55 -5.80
CA GLU A 202 -0.08 7.42 -6.36
C GLU A 202 -0.74 8.64 -6.98
N GLU A 203 -0.97 9.70 -6.21
CA GLU A 203 -1.71 10.86 -6.72
C GLU A 203 -0.94 11.63 -7.79
N THR A 204 0.39 11.74 -7.62
CA THR A 204 1.26 12.42 -8.59
C THR A 204 2.69 11.90 -8.49
N THR A 205 3.40 11.96 -9.60
CA THR A 205 4.85 11.76 -9.64
C THR A 205 5.52 13.13 -9.68
N GLY A 206 6.22 13.48 -8.60
CA GLY A 206 7.05 14.68 -8.56
C GLY A 206 8.39 14.45 -9.22
N CYS A 207 8.71 15.20 -10.26
CA CYS A 207 10.09 15.24 -10.76
C CYS A 207 10.95 16.03 -9.78
N GLY A 208 11.78 15.31 -9.00
CA GLY A 208 12.73 15.94 -8.10
C GLY A 208 13.78 16.73 -8.86
N THR A 209 14.21 17.84 -8.29
CA THR A 209 15.27 18.69 -8.86
C THR A 209 16.68 18.27 -8.43
N ARG A 210 16.80 17.29 -7.52
CA ARG A 210 18.11 16.86 -7.02
C ARG A 210 18.97 16.28 -8.14
N GLY A 211 20.15 16.85 -8.35
CA GLY A 211 21.05 16.50 -9.42
C GLY A 211 20.75 17.14 -10.78
N VAL A 212 19.68 17.92 -10.88
CA VAL A 212 19.30 18.70 -12.06
C VAL A 212 19.58 20.17 -11.80
N TYR A 213 20.73 20.64 -12.23
CA TYR A 213 21.21 22.01 -11.98
C TYR A 213 21.47 22.73 -13.32
N PHE A 214 20.51 22.62 -14.26
CA PHE A 214 20.60 23.30 -15.54
C PHE A 214 19.86 24.63 -15.46
N GLU A 215 20.45 25.66 -16.05
CA GLU A 215 19.83 26.99 -16.22
C GLU A 215 18.81 26.99 -17.36
N GLU A 216 18.84 25.98 -18.25
CA GLU A 216 17.88 25.88 -19.34
C GLU A 216 16.62 25.12 -18.89
N PRO A 217 15.43 25.58 -19.33
CA PRO A 217 14.19 24.88 -19.04
C PRO A 217 14.22 23.50 -19.72
N VAL A 218 14.36 22.45 -18.93
CA VAL A 218 14.26 21.07 -19.40
C VAL A 218 12.78 20.76 -19.66
N GLY A 219 12.45 20.70 -20.91
CA GLY A 219 11.15 20.21 -21.38
C GLY A 219 10.03 21.26 -21.39
N ARG A 220 9.69 21.69 -22.55
CA ARG A 220 8.34 22.16 -22.89
C ARG A 220 7.49 20.98 -23.32
#